data_2637493b045c86ee932041a31a30ad5b
#
_entry.id   2637493b045c86ee932041a31a30ad5b
#
_cell.length_a   1.000
_cell.length_b   1.000
_cell.length_c   1.000
_cell.angle_alpha   90.00
_cell.angle_beta   90.00
_cell.angle_gamma   90.00
#
_symmetry.space_group_name_H-M   'P 1'
#
loop_
_entity.id
_entity.type
_entity.pdbx_description
1 polymer ?
#
loop_
_entity_poly.entity_id
_entity_poly.type
_entity_poly.pdbx_seq_one_letter_code
_entity_poly.pdbx_strand_id
1 'polypeptide(L)'
;MVTTIIQPNTAWCDVERNIAEADVAIDRNTGSDLYVLPEMWNTGFVTKPRVLSKDTFNQSLQWMLAKAKETDAAICGSIATEEDDKWYNRMYFVKPDGSFVSYDKAHLFTYGGEGFEYNAGTKRVIVEWRGVRILLQICYDLRFPMWCRNVMRPDGTPAYDMIIYATNWPVARELAYKSLSVARAIENQCYVAMCNRVGTDEWGEYFGESAIIHPYGHFVKKADRDKVCEITGEIDMNTLNQYRKKFPILDDIVWTKEYY
;
A
#
# COMPACT_ATOMS: atom_id res chain seq x y z
N MET A 1 9.30 -10.39 9.85
CA MET A 1 7.87 -10.01 9.84
C MET A 1 7.21 -10.67 8.65
N VAL A 2 6.21 -11.49 8.90
CA VAL A 2 5.46 -12.19 7.85
C VAL A 2 4.37 -11.27 7.29
N THR A 3 4.34 -11.08 5.98
CA THR A 3 3.40 -10.18 5.30
C THR A 3 2.63 -10.93 4.24
N THR A 4 1.31 -10.84 4.28
CA THR A 4 0.42 -11.36 3.23
C THR A 4 -0.19 -10.20 2.44
N ILE A 5 -0.10 -10.28 1.12
CA ILE A 5 -0.75 -9.37 0.18
C ILE A 5 -1.95 -10.09 -0.43
N ILE A 6 -3.10 -9.43 -0.40
CA ILE A 6 -4.36 -9.96 -0.93
C ILE A 6 -4.61 -9.30 -2.29
N GLN A 7 -4.67 -10.11 -3.35
CA GLN A 7 -4.95 -9.70 -4.72
C GLN A 7 -6.39 -10.08 -5.08
N PRO A 8 -7.39 -9.20 -4.81
CA PRO A 8 -8.79 -9.51 -5.04
C PRO A 8 -9.25 -9.17 -6.46
N ASN A 9 -10.43 -9.63 -6.82
CA ASN A 9 -11.24 -9.05 -7.88
C ASN A 9 -12.29 -8.14 -7.23
N THR A 10 -11.93 -6.89 -6.95
CA THR A 10 -12.78 -5.95 -6.23
C THR A 10 -14.07 -5.68 -6.99
N ALA A 11 -15.21 -6.01 -6.38
CA ALA A 11 -16.52 -5.73 -6.94
C ALA A 11 -16.83 -4.22 -6.82
N TRP A 12 -17.28 -3.60 -7.91
CA TRP A 12 -17.54 -2.17 -7.98
C TRP A 12 -18.67 -1.75 -7.04
N CYS A 13 -18.34 -0.90 -6.05
CA CYS A 13 -19.24 -0.37 -5.02
C CYS A 13 -20.03 -1.44 -4.20
N ASP A 14 -19.63 -2.70 -4.24
CA ASP A 14 -20.23 -3.77 -3.45
C ASP A 14 -19.39 -4.03 -2.19
N VAL A 15 -19.58 -3.17 -1.19
CA VAL A 15 -18.79 -3.15 0.03
C VAL A 15 -18.93 -4.45 0.83
N GLU A 16 -20.16 -4.96 0.94
CA GLU A 16 -20.43 -6.19 1.70
C GLU A 16 -19.70 -7.40 1.10
N ARG A 17 -19.76 -7.52 -0.22
CA ARG A 17 -19.04 -8.56 -0.95
C ARG A 17 -17.54 -8.42 -0.81
N ASN A 18 -16.99 -7.23 -0.97
CA ASN A 18 -15.56 -6.99 -0.87
C ASN A 18 -15.02 -7.27 0.55
N ILE A 19 -15.79 -6.93 1.58
CA ILE A 19 -15.49 -7.29 2.97
C ILE A 19 -15.49 -8.81 3.15
N ALA A 20 -16.53 -9.52 2.67
CA ALA A 20 -16.63 -10.96 2.81
C ALA A 20 -15.49 -11.70 2.09
N GLU A 21 -15.10 -11.25 0.88
CA GLU A 21 -13.99 -11.82 0.13
C GLU A 21 -12.64 -11.56 0.83
N ALA A 22 -12.42 -10.36 1.41
CA ALA A 22 -11.23 -10.04 2.19
C ALA A 22 -11.16 -10.88 3.49
N ASP A 23 -12.28 -11.09 4.14
CA ASP A 23 -12.41 -11.92 5.34
C ASP A 23 -11.94 -13.36 5.06
N VAL A 24 -12.51 -13.97 4.02
CA VAL A 24 -12.15 -15.33 3.57
C VAL A 24 -10.67 -15.42 3.17
N ALA A 25 -10.14 -14.41 2.49
CA ALA A 25 -8.74 -14.39 2.07
C ALA A 25 -7.78 -14.34 3.28
N ILE A 26 -8.10 -13.54 4.29
CA ILE A 26 -7.32 -13.47 5.53
C ILE A 26 -7.39 -14.79 6.29
N ASP A 27 -8.58 -15.37 6.43
CA ASP A 27 -8.78 -16.63 7.16
C ASP A 27 -8.05 -17.83 6.55
N ARG A 28 -7.82 -17.81 5.24
CA ARG A 28 -7.00 -18.82 4.55
C ARG A 28 -5.50 -18.66 4.81
N ASN A 29 -5.06 -17.48 5.25
CA ASN A 29 -3.66 -17.11 5.39
C ASN A 29 -3.31 -16.69 6.82
N THR A 30 -3.76 -17.46 7.79
CA THR A 30 -3.51 -17.21 9.23
C THR A 30 -2.02 -17.20 9.57
N GLY A 31 -1.65 -16.44 10.61
CA GLY A 31 -0.28 -16.39 11.13
C GLY A 31 0.62 -15.33 10.47
N SER A 32 0.06 -14.45 9.65
CA SER A 32 0.76 -13.27 9.17
C SER A 32 0.79 -12.18 10.24
N ASP A 33 1.85 -11.37 10.22
CA ASP A 33 1.96 -10.17 11.06
C ASP A 33 1.25 -8.96 10.45
N LEU A 34 1.07 -8.97 9.11
CA LEU A 34 0.51 -7.86 8.34
C LEU A 34 -0.24 -8.40 7.11
N TYR A 35 -1.46 -7.91 6.91
CA TYR A 35 -2.25 -8.11 5.71
C TYR A 35 -2.39 -6.81 4.94
N VAL A 36 -2.13 -6.85 3.62
CA VAL A 36 -2.18 -5.67 2.75
C VAL A 36 -3.30 -5.85 1.72
N LEU A 37 -4.21 -4.91 1.70
CA LEU A 37 -5.33 -4.78 0.77
C LEU A 37 -5.02 -3.68 -0.27
N PRO A 38 -5.63 -3.70 -1.46
CA PRO A 38 -5.36 -2.72 -2.51
C PRO A 38 -5.93 -1.32 -2.20
N GLU A 39 -5.77 -0.41 -3.15
CA GLU A 39 -6.38 0.92 -3.13
C GLU A 39 -7.91 0.81 -3.23
N MET A 40 -8.63 1.58 -2.38
CA MET A 40 -10.10 1.56 -2.30
C MET A 40 -10.64 0.12 -2.36
N TRP A 41 -10.05 -0.74 -1.53
CA TRP A 41 -10.27 -2.19 -1.56
C TRP A 41 -11.74 -2.58 -1.39
N ASN A 42 -12.51 -1.74 -0.73
CA ASN A 42 -13.91 -1.95 -0.38
C ASN A 42 -14.90 -1.52 -1.48
N THR A 43 -14.47 -0.67 -2.42
CA THR A 43 -15.37 -0.07 -3.43
C THR A 43 -14.86 -0.17 -4.87
N GLY A 44 -13.57 -0.41 -5.08
CA GLY A 44 -12.90 -0.11 -6.35
C GLY A 44 -12.56 1.38 -6.47
N PHE A 45 -11.90 1.78 -7.56
CA PHE A 45 -11.38 3.14 -7.74
C PHE A 45 -12.50 4.15 -8.08
N VAL A 46 -13.28 4.53 -7.06
CA VAL A 46 -14.39 5.48 -7.18
C VAL A 46 -13.87 6.91 -7.18
N THR A 47 -13.87 7.58 -8.34
CA THR A 47 -13.45 8.99 -8.47
C THR A 47 -14.56 9.99 -8.14
N LYS A 48 -15.80 9.53 -8.01
CA LYS A 48 -16.97 10.34 -7.61
C LYS A 48 -17.53 9.80 -6.30
N PRO A 49 -16.87 10.07 -5.16
CA PRO A 49 -17.18 9.40 -3.88
C PRO A 49 -18.56 9.73 -3.32
N ARG A 50 -19.20 10.80 -3.78
CA ARG A 50 -20.56 11.20 -3.36
C ARG A 50 -21.65 10.19 -3.73
N VAL A 51 -21.36 9.20 -4.57
CA VAL A 51 -22.26 8.08 -4.86
C VAL A 51 -22.26 7.03 -3.74
N LEU A 52 -21.24 7.03 -2.87
CA LEU A 52 -21.14 6.12 -1.76
C LEU A 52 -22.05 6.55 -0.60
N SER A 53 -22.57 5.58 0.15
CA SER A 53 -23.28 5.89 1.38
C SER A 53 -22.30 6.38 2.46
N LYS A 54 -22.77 7.21 3.39
CA LYS A 54 -21.96 7.67 4.53
C LYS A 54 -21.48 6.51 5.42
N ASP A 55 -22.19 5.39 5.40
CA ASP A 55 -21.84 4.21 6.20
C ASP A 55 -20.72 3.36 5.58
N THR A 56 -20.45 3.51 4.28
CA THR A 56 -19.43 2.76 3.54
C THR A 56 -18.05 2.81 4.21
N PHE A 57 -17.62 4.01 4.57
CA PHE A 57 -16.35 4.23 5.27
C PHE A 57 -16.38 3.58 6.65
N ASN A 58 -17.39 3.86 7.47
CA ASN A 58 -17.50 3.36 8.83
C ASN A 58 -17.51 1.83 8.87
N GLN A 59 -18.32 1.19 8.02
CA GLN A 59 -18.40 -0.25 7.92
C GLN A 59 -17.03 -0.88 7.63
N SER A 60 -16.30 -0.34 6.66
CA SER A 60 -15.02 -0.86 6.24
C SER A 60 -13.94 -0.68 7.31
N LEU A 61 -13.87 0.48 7.95
CA LEU A 61 -12.92 0.72 9.03
C LEU A 61 -13.23 -0.14 10.27
N GLN A 62 -14.50 -0.29 10.63
CA GLN A 62 -14.90 -1.17 11.75
C GLN A 62 -14.54 -2.63 11.48
N TRP A 63 -14.71 -3.10 10.23
CA TRP A 63 -14.26 -4.43 9.86
C TRP A 63 -12.73 -4.56 9.99
N MET A 64 -11.94 -3.59 9.49
CA MET A 64 -10.47 -3.62 9.64
C MET A 64 -10.05 -3.68 11.11
N LEU A 65 -10.71 -2.92 11.99
CA LEU A 65 -10.46 -2.93 13.45
C LEU A 65 -10.78 -4.29 14.07
N ALA A 66 -11.93 -4.87 13.72
CA ALA A 66 -12.35 -6.18 14.23
C ALA A 66 -11.40 -7.29 13.75
N LYS A 67 -11.08 -7.32 12.45
CA LYS A 67 -10.23 -8.34 11.84
C LYS A 67 -8.77 -8.25 12.33
N ALA A 68 -8.24 -7.03 12.53
CA ALA A 68 -6.90 -6.85 13.11
C ALA A 68 -6.81 -7.43 14.52
N LYS A 69 -7.83 -7.18 15.34
CA LYS A 69 -7.92 -7.75 16.70
C LYS A 69 -8.05 -9.26 16.68
N GLU A 70 -8.90 -9.81 15.80
CA GLU A 70 -9.13 -11.24 15.66
C GLU A 70 -7.86 -12.01 15.29
N THR A 71 -7.09 -11.46 14.33
CA THR A 71 -5.91 -12.12 13.77
C THR A 71 -4.60 -11.84 14.53
N ASP A 72 -4.61 -10.95 15.52
CA ASP A 72 -3.40 -10.39 16.15
C ASP A 72 -2.39 -9.83 15.12
N ALA A 73 -2.89 -9.31 14.00
CA ALA A 73 -2.10 -8.79 12.89
C ALA A 73 -2.54 -7.38 12.49
N ALA A 74 -1.65 -6.61 11.87
CA ALA A 74 -2.06 -5.34 11.29
C ALA A 74 -2.80 -5.56 9.97
N ILE A 75 -3.80 -4.70 9.69
CA ILE A 75 -4.53 -4.65 8.41
C ILE A 75 -4.27 -3.30 7.75
N CYS A 76 -3.83 -3.31 6.49
CA CYS A 76 -3.49 -2.09 5.75
C CYS A 76 -4.18 -2.05 4.39
N GLY A 77 -4.82 -0.94 4.04
CA GLY A 77 -5.48 -0.72 2.75
C GLY A 77 -6.10 0.67 2.67
N SER A 78 -6.41 1.17 1.47
CA SER A 78 -7.05 2.49 1.38
C SER A 78 -8.55 2.41 1.18
N ILE A 79 -9.24 3.45 1.64
CA ILE A 79 -10.69 3.62 1.62
C ILE A 79 -10.99 5.07 1.21
N ALA A 80 -12.05 5.29 0.43
CA ALA A 80 -12.60 6.62 0.20
C ALA A 80 -13.21 7.13 1.52
N THR A 81 -12.64 8.20 2.08
CA THR A 81 -12.98 8.72 3.41
C THR A 81 -13.45 10.16 3.33
N GLU A 82 -14.59 10.46 3.94
CA GLU A 82 -15.07 11.83 4.14
C GLU A 82 -14.67 12.33 5.53
N GLU A 83 -14.05 13.50 5.59
CA GLU A 83 -13.72 14.20 6.83
C GLU A 83 -13.86 15.72 6.61
N ASP A 84 -14.61 16.41 7.44
CA ASP A 84 -14.86 17.86 7.35
C ASP A 84 -15.33 18.32 5.96
N ASP A 85 -16.33 17.62 5.38
CA ASP A 85 -16.90 17.83 4.05
C ASP A 85 -15.88 17.69 2.88
N LYS A 86 -14.74 17.05 3.14
CA LYS A 86 -13.69 16.77 2.15
C LYS A 86 -13.49 15.28 1.99
N TRP A 87 -13.26 14.85 0.75
CA TRP A 87 -12.95 13.47 0.44
C TRP A 87 -11.46 13.24 0.31
N TYR A 88 -10.98 12.09 0.84
CA TYR A 88 -9.59 11.63 0.79
C TYR A 88 -9.54 10.18 0.32
N ASN A 89 -8.58 9.85 -0.53
CA ASN A 89 -8.14 8.48 -0.74
C ASN A 89 -7.17 8.16 0.39
N ARG A 90 -7.68 7.56 1.47
CA ARG A 90 -6.97 7.41 2.75
C ARG A 90 -6.61 5.96 3.02
N MET A 91 -5.32 5.69 3.16
CA MET A 91 -4.82 4.41 3.64
C MET A 91 -4.87 4.38 5.16
N TYR A 92 -5.39 3.29 5.68
CA TYR A 92 -5.37 2.98 7.10
C TYR A 92 -4.38 1.85 7.36
N PHE A 93 -3.61 1.98 8.41
CA PHE A 93 -2.80 0.92 9.00
C PHE A 93 -3.35 0.67 10.40
N VAL A 94 -4.17 -0.36 10.52
CA VAL A 94 -4.91 -0.71 11.74
C VAL A 94 -4.17 -1.78 12.50
N LYS A 95 -3.97 -1.59 13.81
CA LYS A 95 -3.27 -2.54 14.70
C LYS A 95 -4.25 -3.33 15.56
N PRO A 96 -3.84 -4.51 16.10
CA PRO A 96 -4.69 -5.35 16.96
C PRO A 96 -5.23 -4.68 18.21
N ASP A 97 -4.51 -3.70 18.76
CA ASP A 97 -4.91 -2.94 19.94
C ASP A 97 -6.02 -1.90 19.66
N GLY A 98 -6.48 -1.81 18.41
CA GLY A 98 -7.48 -0.87 17.96
C GLY A 98 -6.92 0.52 17.60
N SER A 99 -5.62 0.74 17.77
CA SER A 99 -4.99 1.96 17.28
C SER A 99 -4.78 1.88 15.76
N PHE A 100 -4.80 3.02 15.09
CA PHE A 100 -4.48 3.11 13.67
C PHE A 100 -3.69 4.38 13.33
N VAL A 101 -2.99 4.30 12.21
CA VAL A 101 -2.34 5.44 11.56
C VAL A 101 -2.94 5.59 10.17
N SER A 102 -3.12 6.82 9.70
CA SER A 102 -3.68 7.07 8.36
C SER A 102 -2.76 7.92 7.50
N TYR A 103 -2.79 7.65 6.19
CA TYR A 103 -2.08 8.39 5.16
C TYR A 103 -3.05 8.79 4.06
N ASP A 104 -3.14 10.08 3.77
CA ASP A 104 -3.89 10.61 2.63
C ASP A 104 -2.99 10.66 1.40
N LYS A 105 -3.47 10.10 0.29
CA LYS A 105 -2.77 10.07 -0.99
C LYS A 105 -2.28 11.45 -1.37
N ALA A 106 -0.96 11.59 -1.55
CA ALA A 106 -0.37 12.90 -1.84
C ALA A 106 -0.53 13.27 -3.33
N HIS A 107 -0.42 12.29 -4.23
CA HIS A 107 -0.51 12.52 -5.67
C HIS A 107 -1.81 11.93 -6.20
N LEU A 108 -2.80 12.79 -6.39
CA LEU A 108 -4.08 12.39 -6.97
C LEU A 108 -3.94 12.10 -8.46
N PHE A 109 -4.61 11.05 -8.93
CA PHE A 109 -4.58 10.67 -10.33
C PHE A 109 -5.49 11.59 -11.17
N THR A 110 -4.96 12.77 -11.51
CA THR A 110 -5.70 13.84 -12.23
C THR A 110 -6.20 13.39 -13.59
N TYR A 111 -5.44 12.55 -14.30
CA TYR A 111 -5.88 11.98 -15.58
C TYR A 111 -7.18 11.17 -15.45
N GLY A 112 -7.39 10.48 -14.31
CA GLY A 112 -8.61 9.75 -13.98
C GLY A 112 -9.66 10.60 -13.27
N GLY A 113 -9.44 11.90 -13.13
CA GLY A 113 -10.43 12.80 -12.51
C GLY A 113 -10.46 12.78 -10.97
N GLU A 114 -9.58 12.04 -10.31
CA GLU A 114 -9.52 11.95 -8.84
C GLU A 114 -9.39 13.34 -8.20
N GLY A 115 -8.59 14.24 -8.78
CA GLY A 115 -8.35 15.58 -8.27
C GLY A 115 -9.56 16.54 -8.33
N PHE A 116 -10.68 16.16 -8.93
CA PHE A 116 -11.90 17.00 -8.92
C PHE A 116 -12.72 16.85 -7.63
N GLU A 117 -12.65 15.69 -6.99
CA GLU A 117 -13.47 15.37 -5.80
C GLU A 117 -12.64 15.12 -4.55
N TYR A 118 -11.43 14.59 -4.71
CA TYR A 118 -10.55 14.25 -3.60
C TYR A 118 -9.54 15.37 -3.29
N ASN A 119 -9.15 15.43 -2.04
CA ASN A 119 -8.12 16.34 -1.54
C ASN A 119 -6.80 15.58 -1.35
N ALA A 120 -5.69 16.20 -1.77
CA ALA A 120 -4.38 15.62 -1.61
C ALA A 120 -3.89 15.72 -0.16
N GLY A 121 -3.21 14.66 0.30
CA GLY A 121 -2.44 14.68 1.51
C GLY A 121 -1.15 15.50 1.35
N THR A 122 -0.62 15.97 2.47
CA THR A 122 0.62 16.80 2.48
C THR A 122 1.72 16.23 3.36
N LYS A 123 1.48 15.07 3.97
CA LYS A 123 2.41 14.48 4.95
C LYS A 123 2.80 13.07 4.53
N ARG A 124 4.08 12.77 4.62
CA ARG A 124 4.56 11.39 4.59
C ARG A 124 4.25 10.73 5.92
N VAL A 125 3.82 9.47 5.87
CA VAL A 125 3.47 8.69 7.05
C VAL A 125 4.31 7.42 7.09
N ILE A 126 5.07 7.26 8.18
CA ILE A 126 5.85 6.07 8.48
C ILE A 126 5.29 5.49 9.78
N VAL A 127 4.91 4.23 9.74
CA VAL A 127 4.43 3.48 10.90
C VAL A 127 5.45 2.42 11.29
N GLU A 128 5.63 2.20 12.57
CA GLU A 128 6.44 1.09 13.08
C GLU A 128 5.53 -0.07 13.49
N TRP A 129 5.85 -1.26 12.97
CA TRP A 129 5.13 -2.48 13.29
C TRP A 129 6.09 -3.67 13.35
N ARG A 130 6.08 -4.40 14.47
CA ARG A 130 6.93 -5.58 14.72
C ARG A 130 8.40 -5.38 14.31
N GLY A 131 8.96 -4.21 14.65
CA GLY A 131 10.36 -3.85 14.39
C GLY A 131 10.69 -3.45 12.94
N VAL A 132 9.68 -3.26 12.08
CA VAL A 132 9.80 -2.77 10.70
C VAL A 132 9.17 -1.37 10.59
N ARG A 133 9.91 -0.41 10.07
CA ARG A 133 9.40 0.94 9.77
C ARG A 133 8.87 0.95 8.34
N ILE A 134 7.59 1.28 8.18
CA ILE A 134 6.84 1.10 6.95
C ILE A 134 6.35 2.46 6.45
N LEU A 135 6.77 2.88 5.26
CA LEU A 135 6.24 4.05 4.56
C LEU A 135 4.95 3.66 3.83
N LEU A 136 3.88 4.40 4.08
CA LEU A 136 2.57 4.20 3.44
C LEU A 136 2.47 5.04 2.16
N GLN A 137 2.07 4.41 1.05
CA GLN A 137 1.91 5.05 -0.26
C GLN A 137 0.70 4.47 -1.01
N ILE A 138 0.06 5.28 -1.85
CA ILE A 138 -1.11 4.86 -2.62
C ILE A 138 -0.85 5.06 -4.11
N CYS A 139 -0.88 3.97 -4.86
CA CYS A 139 -1.00 3.87 -6.32
C CYS A 139 -0.13 4.89 -7.09
N TYR A 140 -0.70 6.02 -7.47
CA TYR A 140 -0.03 7.04 -8.29
C TYR A 140 1.21 7.65 -7.64
N ASP A 141 1.34 7.59 -6.29
CA ASP A 141 2.55 7.99 -5.56
C ASP A 141 3.80 7.24 -6.04
N LEU A 142 3.62 6.03 -6.58
CA LEU A 142 4.71 5.23 -7.18
C LEU A 142 5.48 6.00 -8.26
N ARG A 143 4.86 6.95 -8.97
CA ARG A 143 5.49 7.74 -10.03
C ARG A 143 6.39 8.87 -9.54
N PHE A 144 6.35 9.17 -8.24
CA PHE A 144 7.01 10.35 -7.66
C PHE A 144 8.16 9.93 -6.73
N PRO A 145 9.39 9.71 -7.28
CA PRO A 145 10.51 9.18 -6.51
C PRO A 145 10.93 10.08 -5.34
N MET A 146 10.79 11.39 -5.49
CA MET A 146 11.16 12.32 -4.40
C MET A 146 10.25 12.18 -3.19
N TRP A 147 8.97 11.84 -3.41
CA TRP A 147 8.01 11.66 -2.32
C TRP A 147 8.30 10.42 -1.46
N CYS A 148 8.79 9.36 -2.07
CA CYS A 148 9.12 8.12 -1.36
C CYS A 148 10.62 7.98 -1.02
N ARG A 149 11.46 8.99 -1.34
CA ARG A 149 12.90 8.86 -1.14
C ARG A 149 13.24 8.57 0.32
N ASN A 150 14.00 7.48 0.55
CA ASN A 150 14.53 7.16 1.86
C ASN A 150 15.66 8.13 2.22
N VAL A 151 15.71 8.51 3.48
CA VAL A 151 16.68 9.46 3.99
C VAL A 151 17.30 8.91 5.27
N MET A 152 18.54 9.29 5.53
CA MET A 152 19.17 9.01 6.82
C MET A 152 18.63 9.94 7.88
N ARG A 153 18.22 9.39 9.02
CA ARG A 153 17.81 10.15 10.19
C ARG A 153 19.03 10.65 10.96
N PRO A 154 18.87 11.64 11.87
CA PRO A 154 19.99 12.13 12.70
C PRO A 154 20.69 11.05 13.54
N ASP A 155 19.98 9.95 13.85
CA ASP A 155 20.51 8.81 14.58
C ASP A 155 21.35 7.85 13.71
N GLY A 156 21.57 8.16 12.43
CA GLY A 156 22.32 7.35 11.48
C GLY A 156 21.56 6.12 10.98
N THR A 157 20.24 6.08 11.16
CA THR A 157 19.42 5.00 10.60
C THR A 157 18.53 5.50 9.45
N PRO A 158 18.22 4.66 8.44
CA PRO A 158 17.26 5.01 7.39
C PRO A 158 15.87 5.30 7.96
N ALA A 159 15.12 6.19 7.31
CA ALA A 159 13.79 6.58 7.80
C ALA A 159 12.80 5.42 7.82
N TYR A 160 12.91 4.49 6.88
CA TYR A 160 12.04 3.31 6.79
C TYR A 160 12.76 2.10 6.20
N ASP A 161 12.13 0.93 6.33
CA ASP A 161 12.67 -0.37 5.96
C ASP A 161 11.83 -1.05 4.86
N MET A 162 10.57 -0.62 4.73
CA MET A 162 9.61 -1.14 3.77
C MET A 162 8.72 -0.01 3.24
N ILE A 163 8.26 -0.12 2.00
CA ILE A 163 7.18 0.70 1.44
C ILE A 163 6.00 -0.23 1.13
N ILE A 164 4.79 0.18 1.48
CA ILE A 164 3.55 -0.42 0.99
C ILE A 164 2.96 0.50 -0.08
N TYR A 165 2.62 -0.06 -1.22
CA TYR A 165 1.79 0.58 -2.24
C TYR A 165 0.48 -0.18 -2.39
N ALA A 166 -0.62 0.41 -1.93
CA ALA A 166 -1.97 -0.06 -2.26
C ALA A 166 -2.39 0.52 -3.62
N THR A 167 -2.74 -0.33 -4.58
CA THR A 167 -2.94 0.12 -5.97
C THR A 167 -4.20 -0.44 -6.63
N ASN A 168 -4.76 0.33 -7.57
CA ASN A 168 -5.62 -0.12 -8.67
C ASN A 168 -4.90 0.23 -9.98
N TRP A 169 -3.93 -0.61 -10.38
CA TRP A 169 -3.04 -0.31 -11.49
C TRP A 169 -3.43 -1.12 -12.74
N PRO A 170 -3.92 -0.46 -13.81
CA PRO A 170 -4.45 -1.16 -14.97
C PRO A 170 -3.37 -1.64 -15.95
N VAL A 171 -3.73 -2.60 -16.79
CA VAL A 171 -2.90 -3.19 -17.87
C VAL A 171 -2.25 -2.13 -18.75
N ALA A 172 -2.99 -1.06 -19.12
CA ALA A 172 -2.48 0.00 -19.98
C ALA A 172 -1.19 0.70 -19.47
N ARG A 173 -0.87 0.54 -18.19
CA ARG A 173 0.31 1.13 -17.55
C ARG A 173 1.21 0.11 -16.84
N GLU A 174 1.09 -1.16 -17.21
CA GLU A 174 1.79 -2.30 -16.62
C GLU A 174 3.32 -2.12 -16.57
N LEU A 175 3.93 -1.67 -17.67
CA LEU A 175 5.38 -1.47 -17.73
C LEU A 175 5.87 -0.52 -16.64
N ALA A 176 5.15 0.59 -16.41
CA ALA A 176 5.50 1.55 -15.37
C ALA A 176 5.37 0.94 -13.96
N TYR A 177 4.32 0.16 -13.71
CA TYR A 177 4.13 -0.56 -12.44
C TYR A 177 5.33 -1.47 -12.15
N LYS A 178 5.69 -2.33 -13.09
CA LYS A 178 6.80 -3.29 -12.95
C LYS A 178 8.15 -2.63 -12.77
N SER A 179 8.45 -1.64 -13.62
CA SER A 179 9.76 -0.98 -13.58
C SER A 179 9.94 -0.11 -12.35
N LEU A 180 8.93 0.68 -12.01
CA LEU A 180 9.02 1.61 -10.89
C LEU A 180 9.01 0.90 -9.53
N SER A 181 8.23 -0.17 -9.36
CA SER A 181 8.21 -0.90 -8.10
C SER A 181 9.59 -1.50 -7.74
N VAL A 182 10.28 -2.07 -8.72
CA VAL A 182 11.64 -2.58 -8.56
C VAL A 182 12.63 -1.43 -8.31
N ALA A 183 12.51 -0.33 -9.05
CA ALA A 183 13.35 0.85 -8.83
C ALA A 183 13.22 1.39 -7.40
N ARG A 184 11.98 1.47 -6.86
CA ARG A 184 11.75 1.93 -5.48
C ARG A 184 12.43 1.05 -4.44
N ALA A 185 12.46 -0.26 -4.64
CA ALA A 185 13.15 -1.18 -3.73
C ALA A 185 14.68 -0.94 -3.76
N ILE A 186 15.26 -0.84 -4.95
CA ILE A 186 16.71 -0.72 -5.16
C ILE A 186 17.22 0.63 -4.65
N GLU A 187 16.65 1.73 -5.14
CA GLU A 187 17.15 3.08 -4.87
C GLU A 187 16.99 3.51 -3.41
N ASN A 188 16.00 2.92 -2.70
CA ASN A 188 15.72 3.22 -1.30
C ASN A 188 16.27 2.17 -0.34
N GLN A 189 16.92 1.12 -0.84
CA GLN A 189 17.40 -0.02 -0.06
C GLN A 189 16.36 -0.50 0.96
N CYS A 190 15.17 -0.83 0.48
CA CYS A 190 14.04 -1.24 1.30
C CYS A 190 13.24 -2.36 0.63
N TYR A 191 12.45 -3.09 1.41
CA TYR A 191 11.42 -3.95 0.85
C TYR A 191 10.29 -3.12 0.23
N VAL A 192 9.64 -3.65 -0.81
CA VAL A 192 8.44 -3.04 -1.38
C VAL A 192 7.33 -4.07 -1.44
N ALA A 193 6.19 -3.77 -0.82
CA ALA A 193 4.95 -4.53 -0.96
C ALA A 193 4.03 -3.81 -1.95
N MET A 194 3.83 -4.41 -3.10
CA MET A 194 2.91 -3.94 -4.15
C MET A 194 1.63 -4.74 -4.06
N CYS A 195 0.54 -4.11 -3.66
CA CYS A 195 -0.79 -4.73 -3.63
C CYS A 195 -1.64 -4.17 -4.77
N ASN A 196 -1.97 -5.01 -5.74
CA ASN A 196 -2.83 -4.68 -6.86
C ASN A 196 -4.05 -5.61 -6.88
N ARG A 197 -5.04 -5.30 -7.70
CA ARG A 197 -6.23 -6.12 -7.94
C ARG A 197 -6.22 -6.76 -9.33
N VAL A 198 -7.12 -7.69 -9.56
CA VAL A 198 -7.49 -8.21 -10.89
C VAL A 198 -8.91 -7.81 -11.27
N GLY A 199 -9.34 -8.18 -12.47
CA GLY A 199 -10.68 -7.96 -13.00
C GLY A 199 -10.79 -6.70 -13.83
N THR A 200 -12.01 -6.24 -14.07
CA THR A 200 -12.31 -5.13 -14.99
C THR A 200 -13.34 -4.21 -14.35
N ASP A 201 -13.21 -2.91 -14.58
CA ASP A 201 -14.21 -1.89 -14.28
C ASP A 201 -14.23 -0.82 -15.37
N GLU A 202 -14.89 0.32 -15.12
CA GLU A 202 -14.99 1.43 -16.09
C GLU A 202 -13.61 2.04 -16.46
N TRP A 203 -12.57 1.85 -15.64
CA TRP A 203 -11.22 2.37 -15.85
C TRP A 203 -10.33 1.41 -16.66
N GLY A 204 -10.78 0.19 -16.91
CA GLY A 204 -10.09 -0.81 -17.71
C GLY A 204 -9.88 -2.15 -17.01
N GLU A 205 -8.93 -2.91 -17.52
CA GLU A 205 -8.54 -4.22 -17.03
C GLU A 205 -7.34 -4.11 -16.08
N TYR A 206 -7.39 -4.90 -15.00
CA TYR A 206 -6.35 -4.98 -13.96
C TYR A 206 -5.71 -6.35 -13.96
N PHE A 207 -4.38 -6.39 -14.02
CA PHE A 207 -3.62 -7.61 -14.24
C PHE A 207 -3.13 -8.29 -12.94
N GLY A 208 -3.28 -7.65 -11.78
CA GLY A 208 -2.74 -8.16 -10.52
C GLY A 208 -1.22 -8.05 -10.46
N GLU A 209 -0.53 -9.19 -10.43
CA GLU A 209 0.92 -9.28 -10.25
C GLU A 209 1.42 -8.54 -9.00
N SER A 210 0.64 -8.57 -7.93
CA SER A 210 1.06 -8.11 -6.61
C SER A 210 2.37 -8.76 -6.20
N ALA A 211 3.22 -8.07 -5.48
CA ALA A 211 4.55 -8.60 -5.19
C ALA A 211 5.14 -8.08 -3.86
N ILE A 212 5.96 -8.92 -3.24
CA ILE A 212 6.93 -8.50 -2.24
C ILE A 212 8.30 -8.49 -2.91
N ILE A 213 8.93 -7.32 -2.97
CA ILE A 213 10.19 -7.09 -3.67
C ILE A 213 11.28 -6.88 -2.63
N HIS A 214 12.36 -7.62 -2.80
CA HIS A 214 13.57 -7.52 -1.98
C HIS A 214 14.34 -6.22 -2.28
N PRO A 215 15.10 -5.66 -1.33
CA PRO A 215 15.95 -4.47 -1.55
C PRO A 215 16.94 -4.56 -2.72
N TYR A 216 17.30 -5.77 -3.17
CA TYR A 216 18.09 -6.01 -4.40
C TYR A 216 17.27 -6.01 -5.70
N GLY A 217 15.94 -5.82 -5.62
CA GLY A 217 15.06 -5.76 -6.79
C GLY A 217 14.51 -7.11 -7.27
N HIS A 218 14.89 -8.24 -6.70
CA HIS A 218 14.27 -9.53 -7.01
C HIS A 218 12.99 -9.75 -6.19
N PHE A 219 12.11 -10.62 -6.68
CA PHE A 219 10.86 -10.92 -6.00
C PHE A 219 11.10 -11.93 -4.86
N VAL A 220 10.69 -11.58 -3.63
CA VAL A 220 10.52 -12.54 -2.53
C VAL A 220 9.31 -13.42 -2.83
N LYS A 221 8.21 -12.79 -3.23
CA LYS A 221 6.98 -13.43 -3.73
C LYS A 221 6.36 -12.56 -4.80
N LYS A 222 5.69 -13.20 -5.76
CA LYS A 222 4.92 -12.54 -6.80
C LYS A 222 3.65 -13.33 -7.06
N ALA A 223 2.53 -12.64 -7.13
CA ALA A 223 1.23 -13.18 -7.48
C ALA A 223 1.14 -13.50 -8.97
N ASP A 224 0.33 -14.49 -9.31
CA ASP A 224 0.02 -14.80 -10.71
C ASP A 224 -0.79 -13.66 -11.33
N ARG A 225 -0.54 -13.45 -12.62
CA ARG A 225 -1.31 -12.55 -13.45
C ARG A 225 -2.76 -13.04 -13.58
N ASP A 226 -3.71 -12.09 -13.55
CA ASP A 226 -5.14 -12.29 -13.82
C ASP A 226 -5.82 -13.33 -12.91
N LYS A 227 -5.24 -13.61 -11.74
CA LYS A 227 -5.79 -14.54 -10.76
C LYS A 227 -6.07 -13.85 -9.43
N VAL A 228 -7.23 -14.14 -8.85
CA VAL A 228 -7.48 -13.87 -7.43
C VAL A 228 -6.61 -14.80 -6.60
N CYS A 229 -5.75 -14.24 -5.77
CA CYS A 229 -4.84 -15.03 -4.92
C CYS A 229 -4.25 -14.20 -3.79
N GLU A 230 -3.66 -14.88 -2.84
CA GLU A 230 -2.87 -14.29 -1.77
C GLU A 230 -1.41 -14.74 -1.89
N ILE A 231 -0.49 -13.87 -1.55
CA ILE A 231 0.94 -14.20 -1.49
C ILE A 231 1.50 -13.84 -0.13
N THR A 232 2.24 -14.75 0.47
CA THR A 232 2.87 -14.56 1.79
C THR A 232 4.38 -14.62 1.66
N GLY A 233 5.07 -13.65 2.25
CA GLY A 233 6.52 -13.59 2.28
C GLY A 233 7.05 -12.92 3.54
N GLU A 234 8.31 -13.17 3.82
CA GLU A 234 8.99 -12.64 5.00
C GLU A 234 9.78 -11.38 4.67
N ILE A 235 9.67 -10.38 5.54
CA ILE A 235 10.52 -9.19 5.58
C ILE A 235 11.64 -9.48 6.59
N ASP A 236 12.81 -9.83 6.08
CA ASP A 236 13.99 -10.18 6.88
C ASP A 236 14.86 -8.95 7.15
N MET A 237 14.74 -8.42 8.37
CA MET A 237 15.50 -7.25 8.80
C MET A 237 16.99 -7.53 8.97
N ASN A 238 17.39 -8.76 9.24
CA ASN A 238 18.81 -9.12 9.36
C ASN A 238 19.48 -9.00 7.98
N THR A 239 18.87 -9.59 6.95
CA THR A 239 19.36 -9.49 5.57
C THR A 239 19.38 -8.03 5.09
N LEU A 240 18.34 -7.24 5.37
CA LEU A 240 18.32 -5.83 5.02
C LEU A 240 19.46 -5.04 5.68
N ASN A 241 19.65 -5.22 6.98
CA ASN A 241 20.69 -4.50 7.72
C ASN A 241 22.10 -4.90 7.28
N GLN A 242 22.34 -6.19 6.97
CA GLN A 242 23.61 -6.65 6.39
C GLN A 242 23.87 -6.02 5.03
N TYR A 243 22.83 -5.94 4.17
CA TYR A 243 22.94 -5.29 2.85
C TYR A 243 23.31 -3.81 2.98
N ARG A 244 22.60 -3.06 3.80
CA ARG A 244 22.85 -1.63 4.03
C ARG A 244 24.26 -1.38 4.60
N LYS A 245 24.70 -2.22 5.52
CA LYS A 245 26.06 -2.13 6.08
C LYS A 245 27.15 -2.43 5.05
N LYS A 246 26.91 -3.39 4.15
CA LYS A 246 27.86 -3.78 3.10
C LYS A 246 27.94 -2.77 1.97
N PHE A 247 26.81 -2.11 1.64
CA PHE A 247 26.67 -1.19 0.52
C PHE A 247 25.81 0.02 0.91
N PRO A 248 26.38 1.01 1.63
CA PRO A 248 25.62 2.06 2.31
C PRO A 248 25.28 3.24 1.36
N ILE A 249 24.60 3.01 0.25
CA ILE A 249 24.29 4.06 -0.76
C ILE A 249 23.40 5.19 -0.24
N LEU A 250 22.69 4.97 0.87
CA LEU A 250 21.87 6.03 1.47
C LEU A 250 22.72 7.11 2.14
N ASP A 251 23.97 6.79 2.56
CA ASP A 251 24.92 7.74 3.14
C ASP A 251 25.50 8.68 2.07
N ASP A 252 25.50 8.26 0.80
CA ASP A 252 26.03 9.03 -0.33
C ASP A 252 25.04 10.03 -0.90
N ILE A 253 23.82 10.15 -0.34
CA ILE A 253 22.81 11.06 -0.83
C ILE A 253 23.22 12.50 -0.54
N VAL A 254 23.43 13.28 -1.60
CA VAL A 254 23.67 14.72 -1.51
C VAL A 254 22.35 15.47 -1.71
N TRP A 255 21.93 16.21 -0.68
CA TRP A 255 20.77 17.08 -0.75
C TRP A 255 21.22 18.49 -1.12
N THR A 256 20.84 18.99 -2.27
CA THR A 256 21.04 20.40 -2.65
C THR A 256 19.77 21.18 -2.42
N LYS A 257 19.90 22.48 -2.04
CA LYS A 257 18.75 23.37 -1.86
C LYS A 257 17.90 23.56 -3.13
N GLU A 258 18.44 23.18 -4.28
CA GLU A 258 17.79 23.31 -5.59
C GLU A 258 16.70 22.26 -5.84
N TYR A 259 16.60 21.24 -5.00
CA TYR A 259 15.62 20.16 -5.14
C TYR A 259 14.42 20.27 -4.15
N TYR A 260 14.31 21.40 -3.43
CA TYR A 260 13.23 21.67 -2.47
C TYR A 260 12.58 23.02 -2.69
#